data_a57bdf6801c031550c5189cef545411d
#
_entry.id   a57bdf6801c031550c5189cef545411d
#
_cell.length_a   1.000
_cell.length_b   1.000
_cell.length_c   1.000
_cell.angle_alpha   90.00
_cell.angle_beta   90.00
_cell.angle_gamma   90.00
#
_symmetry.space_group_name_H-M   'P 1'
#
loop_
_entity.id
_entity.type
_entity.pdbx_description
1 polymer ?
#
loop_
_entity_poly.entity_id
_entity_poly.type
_entity_poly.pdbx_seq_one_letter_code
_entity_poly.pdbx_strand_id
1 'polypeptide(L)'
;FIVSMILLYAASTVYHTFDISEHVNKILRKIDHMMIFILIAGTYTPVCLIVLGNKSGYRMLSLVWGIAIVGIIINALWINCPKWFSSVIYIAMGWVCIMAIRQIVAALTPAAFTWLLAGGIIYTIGGVIYALKLPIFNSKHKNFGSHEIFHLFVMGGSACHFVVMYSLL
;
A
#
# COMPACT_ATOMS: atom_id res chain seq x y z
N PHE A 1 6.06 -0.76 -10.14
CA PHE A 1 6.33 -1.01 -8.71
C PHE A 1 7.43 -0.11 -8.15
N ILE A 2 8.68 -0.17 -8.67
CA ILE A 2 9.82 0.61 -8.13
C ILE A 2 9.51 2.11 -8.12
N VAL A 3 9.01 2.66 -9.21
CA VAL A 3 8.64 4.08 -9.28
C VAL A 3 7.57 4.44 -8.24
N SER A 4 6.55 3.61 -8.07
CA SER A 4 5.50 3.85 -7.07
C SER A 4 6.04 3.78 -5.63
N MET A 5 6.99 2.90 -5.37
CA MET A 5 7.69 2.81 -4.08
C MET A 5 8.53 4.06 -3.81
N ILE A 6 9.29 4.54 -4.80
CA ILE A 6 10.07 5.79 -4.68
C ILE A 6 9.15 6.98 -4.41
N LEU A 7 8.03 7.10 -5.13
CA LEU A 7 7.06 8.17 -4.94
C LEU A 7 6.46 8.18 -3.52
N LEU A 8 6.08 7.00 -3.00
CA LEU A 8 5.55 6.89 -1.64
C LEU A 8 6.60 7.31 -0.60
N TYR A 9 7.80 6.74 -0.66
CA TYR A 9 8.82 7.04 0.35
C TYR A 9 9.34 8.47 0.25
N ALA A 10 9.42 9.04 -0.95
CA ALA A 10 9.75 10.46 -1.12
C ALA A 10 8.66 11.36 -0.50
N ALA A 11 7.39 11.11 -0.80
CA ALA A 11 6.28 11.89 -0.23
C ALA A 11 6.24 11.78 1.30
N SER A 12 6.42 10.56 1.83
CA SER A 12 6.45 10.31 3.27
C SER A 12 7.63 11.01 3.94
N THR A 13 8.82 10.92 3.36
CA THR A 13 10.01 11.62 3.88
C THR A 13 9.80 13.13 3.90
N VAL A 14 9.27 13.71 2.83
CA VAL A 14 8.97 15.16 2.77
C VAL A 14 7.98 15.55 3.86
N TYR A 15 6.88 14.79 4.01
CA TYR A 15 5.88 15.06 5.04
C TYR A 15 6.44 15.00 6.47
N HIS A 16 7.32 14.04 6.76
CA HIS A 16 7.86 13.84 8.11
C HIS A 16 9.09 14.67 8.43
N THR A 17 9.76 15.23 7.42
CA THR A 17 10.97 16.05 7.60
C THR A 17 10.65 17.54 7.70
N PHE A 18 9.69 18.03 6.92
CA PHE A 18 9.40 19.45 6.83
C PHE A 18 8.18 19.83 7.67
N ASP A 19 8.39 20.70 8.64
CA ASP A 19 7.33 21.38 9.41
C ASP A 19 7.32 22.86 9.01
N ILE A 20 6.50 23.20 7.99
CA ILE A 20 6.50 24.53 7.36
C ILE A 20 5.36 25.40 7.89
N SER A 21 4.13 24.88 7.80
CA SER A 21 2.91 25.52 8.30
C SER A 21 1.80 24.49 8.40
N GLU A 22 0.77 24.74 9.23
CA GLU A 22 -0.37 23.84 9.36
C GLU A 22 -1.06 23.53 8.03
N HIS A 23 -1.18 24.50 7.15
CA HIS A 23 -1.79 24.33 5.83
C HIS A 23 -0.95 23.43 4.93
N VAL A 24 0.35 23.69 4.83
CA VAL A 24 1.28 22.90 4.03
C VAL A 24 1.38 21.48 4.58
N ASN A 25 1.50 21.32 5.88
CA ASN A 25 1.58 20.01 6.53
C ASN A 25 0.32 19.17 6.29
N LYS A 26 -0.88 19.77 6.24
CA LYS A 26 -2.12 19.08 5.84
C LYS A 26 -2.09 18.60 4.40
N ILE A 27 -1.53 19.39 3.48
CA ILE A 27 -1.37 19.01 2.07
C ILE A 27 -0.36 17.86 1.93
N LEU A 28 0.82 18.00 2.54
CA LEU A 28 1.86 16.96 2.51
C LEU A 28 1.35 15.63 3.06
N ARG A 29 0.61 15.66 4.17
CA ARG A 29 -0.03 14.46 4.74
C ARG A 29 -1.03 13.83 3.77
N LYS A 30 -1.81 14.62 3.05
CA LYS A 30 -2.74 14.09 2.03
C LYS A 30 -1.98 13.43 0.89
N ILE A 31 -0.91 14.06 0.39
CA ILE A 31 -0.09 13.50 -0.67
C ILE A 31 0.53 12.17 -0.22
N ASP A 32 1.11 12.11 0.97
CA ASP A 32 1.66 10.88 1.55
C ASP A 32 0.62 9.74 1.54
N HIS A 33 -0.59 10.00 2.03
CA HIS A 33 -1.66 9.00 2.04
C HIS A 33 -2.14 8.61 0.63
N MET A 34 -2.19 9.54 -0.32
CA MET A 34 -2.55 9.25 -1.71
C MET A 34 -1.52 8.35 -2.39
N MET A 35 -0.22 8.45 -2.04
CA MET A 35 0.82 7.61 -2.59
C MET A 35 0.70 6.14 -2.19
N ILE A 36 -0.02 5.82 -1.12
CA ILE A 36 -0.33 4.43 -0.75
C ILE A 36 -1.18 3.75 -1.84
N PHE A 37 -2.19 4.44 -2.39
CA PHE A 37 -2.96 3.91 -3.52
C PHE A 37 -2.08 3.64 -4.73
N ILE A 38 -1.14 4.56 -5.02
CA ILE A 38 -0.20 4.42 -6.12
C ILE A 38 0.75 3.23 -5.89
N LEU A 39 1.21 3.01 -4.66
CA LEU A 39 2.05 1.86 -4.34
C LEU A 39 1.28 0.54 -4.55
N ILE A 40 0.05 0.44 -4.04
CA ILE A 40 -0.75 -0.78 -4.20
C ILE A 40 -1.00 -1.05 -5.69
N ALA A 41 -1.47 -0.06 -6.46
CA ALA A 41 -1.71 -0.22 -7.89
C ALA A 41 -0.42 -0.54 -8.67
N GLY A 42 0.69 0.10 -8.30
CA GLY A 42 2.00 -0.17 -8.86
C GLY A 42 2.53 -1.56 -8.56
N THR A 43 2.17 -2.15 -7.41
CA THR A 43 2.49 -3.54 -7.06
C THR A 43 1.71 -4.52 -7.93
N TYR A 44 0.45 -4.25 -8.22
CA TYR A 44 -0.36 -5.07 -9.13
C TYR A 44 0.12 -5.04 -10.57
N THR A 45 0.69 -3.93 -11.03
CA THR A 45 1.03 -3.71 -12.44
C THR A 45 1.91 -4.83 -13.02
N PRO A 46 3.08 -5.18 -12.46
CA PRO A 46 3.89 -6.28 -12.99
C PRO A 46 3.21 -7.66 -12.81
N VAL A 47 2.51 -7.91 -11.72
CA VAL A 47 1.78 -9.16 -11.51
C VAL A 47 0.70 -9.33 -12.58
N CYS A 48 -0.06 -8.31 -12.90
CA CYS A 48 -1.10 -8.37 -13.91
C CYS A 48 -0.55 -8.48 -15.34
N LEU A 49 0.55 -7.78 -15.65
CA LEU A 49 1.07 -7.71 -17.01
C LEU A 49 2.04 -8.86 -17.33
N ILE A 50 2.88 -9.27 -16.37
CA ILE A 50 3.92 -10.28 -16.57
C ILE A 50 3.43 -11.66 -16.15
N VAL A 51 2.92 -11.78 -14.89
CA VAL A 51 2.54 -13.09 -14.34
C VAL A 51 1.24 -13.59 -14.95
N LEU A 52 0.22 -12.75 -15.03
CA LEU A 52 -1.07 -13.15 -15.61
C LEU A 52 -1.07 -12.99 -17.14
N GLY A 53 -0.62 -11.87 -17.69
CA GLY A 53 -0.42 -11.62 -19.12
C GLY A 53 -1.64 -11.85 -20.03
N ASN A 54 -2.84 -11.92 -19.48
CA ASN A 54 -4.07 -12.31 -20.17
C ASN A 54 -5.24 -11.34 -19.87
N LYS A 55 -6.41 -11.61 -20.45
CA LYS A 55 -7.61 -10.78 -20.24
C LYS A 55 -7.99 -10.61 -18.75
N SER A 56 -7.73 -11.62 -17.92
CA SER A 56 -7.99 -11.56 -16.48
C SER A 56 -7.04 -10.57 -15.80
N GLY A 57 -5.75 -10.60 -16.16
CA GLY A 57 -4.75 -9.64 -15.67
C GLY A 57 -5.10 -8.20 -16.04
N TYR A 58 -5.46 -7.93 -17.30
CA TYR A 58 -5.86 -6.58 -17.73
C TYR A 58 -7.12 -6.08 -17.01
N ARG A 59 -8.14 -6.94 -16.80
CA ARG A 59 -9.34 -6.58 -16.04
C ARG A 59 -9.02 -6.24 -14.60
N MET A 60 -8.19 -7.07 -13.94
CA MET A 60 -7.76 -6.83 -12.57
C MET A 60 -6.94 -5.55 -12.44
N LEU A 61 -6.04 -5.29 -13.40
CA LEU A 61 -5.25 -4.06 -13.44
C LEU A 61 -6.15 -2.83 -13.57
N SER A 62 -7.12 -2.86 -14.50
CA SER A 62 -8.07 -1.76 -14.69
C SER A 62 -8.92 -1.52 -13.43
N LEU A 63 -9.37 -2.60 -12.77
CA LEU A 63 -10.12 -2.50 -11.52
C LEU A 63 -9.29 -1.84 -10.41
N VAL A 64 -8.06 -2.31 -10.20
CA VAL A 64 -7.17 -1.81 -9.14
C VAL A 64 -6.79 -0.36 -9.36
N TRP A 65 -6.41 0.02 -10.59
CA TRP A 65 -6.14 1.42 -10.93
C TRP A 65 -7.39 2.30 -10.84
N GLY A 66 -8.56 1.77 -11.22
CA GLY A 66 -9.83 2.46 -11.04
C GLY A 66 -10.13 2.77 -9.57
N ILE A 67 -9.97 1.79 -8.68
CA ILE A 67 -10.12 1.98 -7.22
C ILE A 67 -9.08 2.98 -6.70
N ALA A 68 -7.83 2.91 -7.17
CA ALA A 68 -6.77 3.83 -6.77
C ALA A 68 -7.11 5.28 -7.13
N ILE A 69 -7.55 5.53 -8.37
CA ILE A 69 -7.92 6.86 -8.84
C ILE A 69 -9.09 7.42 -8.02
N VAL A 70 -10.15 6.62 -7.82
CA VAL A 70 -11.31 7.02 -7.01
C VAL A 70 -10.89 7.28 -5.56
N GLY A 71 -10.05 6.44 -4.98
CA GLY A 71 -9.52 6.61 -3.63
C GLY A 71 -8.68 7.89 -3.48
N ILE A 72 -7.85 8.21 -4.46
CA ILE A 72 -7.07 9.46 -4.52
C ILE A 72 -8.00 10.67 -4.59
N ILE A 73 -9.02 10.65 -5.46
CA ILE A 73 -9.99 11.73 -5.59
C ILE A 73 -10.74 11.94 -4.26
N ILE A 74 -11.21 10.87 -3.62
CA ILE A 74 -11.89 10.95 -2.32
C ILE A 74 -10.96 11.57 -1.27
N ASN A 75 -9.72 11.11 -1.16
CA ASN A 75 -8.76 11.67 -0.20
C ASN A 75 -8.38 13.13 -0.50
N ALA A 76 -8.33 13.51 -1.77
CA ALA A 76 -8.05 14.89 -2.16
C ALA A 76 -9.20 15.84 -1.77
N LEU A 77 -10.45 15.43 -2.05
CA LEU A 77 -11.64 16.26 -1.86
C LEU A 77 -12.17 16.23 -0.40
N TRP A 78 -12.03 15.10 0.27
CA TRP A 78 -12.52 14.96 1.65
C TRP A 78 -11.49 15.47 2.65
N ILE A 79 -11.73 16.68 3.18
CA ILE A 79 -10.79 17.41 4.06
C ILE A 79 -10.47 16.63 5.34
N ASN A 80 -11.46 15.93 5.92
CA ASN A 80 -11.33 15.20 7.18
C ASN A 80 -11.63 13.70 7.02
N CYS A 81 -11.13 13.07 5.94
CA CYS A 81 -11.32 11.64 5.71
C CYS A 81 -10.80 10.83 6.91
N PRO A 82 -11.63 10.01 7.56
CA PRO A 82 -11.20 9.24 8.72
C PRO A 82 -10.21 8.15 8.30
N LYS A 83 -9.17 7.94 9.13
CA LYS A 83 -8.08 6.98 8.85
C LYS A 83 -8.58 5.56 8.59
N TRP A 84 -9.59 5.12 9.34
CA TRP A 84 -10.17 3.78 9.17
C TRP A 84 -10.76 3.57 7.77
N PHE A 85 -11.39 4.60 7.21
CA PHE A 85 -12.02 4.51 5.88
C PHE A 85 -10.97 4.28 4.79
N SER A 86 -9.90 5.08 4.78
CA SER A 86 -8.79 4.89 3.83
C SER A 86 -8.12 3.54 4.03
N SER A 87 -7.91 3.10 5.27
CA SER A 87 -7.29 1.80 5.57
C SER A 87 -8.14 0.62 5.08
N VAL A 88 -9.46 0.69 5.21
CA VAL A 88 -10.37 -0.34 4.67
C VAL A 88 -10.23 -0.44 3.15
N ILE A 89 -10.16 0.70 2.45
CA ILE A 89 -9.98 0.70 1.00
C ILE A 89 -8.61 0.13 0.62
N TYR A 90 -7.53 0.49 1.33
CA TYR A 90 -6.19 -0.05 1.09
C TYR A 90 -6.16 -1.58 1.24
N ILE A 91 -6.74 -2.09 2.33
CA ILE A 91 -6.81 -3.54 2.59
C ILE A 91 -7.66 -4.23 1.51
N ALA A 92 -8.86 -3.72 1.24
CA ALA A 92 -9.74 -4.29 0.22
C ALA A 92 -9.06 -4.32 -1.15
N MET A 93 -8.39 -3.23 -1.53
CA MET A 93 -7.64 -3.13 -2.78
C MET A 93 -6.46 -4.12 -2.81
N GLY A 94 -5.74 -4.30 -1.69
CA GLY A 94 -4.66 -5.27 -1.56
C GLY A 94 -5.12 -6.72 -1.77
N TRP A 95 -6.37 -7.06 -1.41
CA TRP A 95 -6.93 -8.40 -1.52
C TRP A 95 -7.72 -8.65 -2.81
N VAL A 96 -7.78 -7.72 -3.75
CA VAL A 96 -8.37 -7.94 -5.10
C VAL A 96 -7.72 -9.13 -5.81
N CYS A 97 -6.45 -9.45 -5.51
CA CYS A 97 -5.72 -10.60 -6.06
C CYS A 97 -6.43 -11.95 -5.83
N ILE A 98 -7.31 -12.07 -4.83
CA ILE A 98 -8.13 -13.27 -4.58
C ILE A 98 -8.96 -13.64 -5.83
N MET A 99 -9.40 -12.66 -6.60
CA MET A 99 -10.19 -12.90 -7.83
C MET A 99 -9.41 -13.71 -8.88
N ALA A 100 -8.08 -13.66 -8.86
CA ALA A 100 -7.21 -14.38 -9.79
C ALA A 100 -6.24 -15.32 -9.06
N ILE A 101 -6.50 -15.67 -7.79
CA ILE A 101 -5.56 -16.38 -6.94
C ILE A 101 -5.08 -17.71 -7.54
N ARG A 102 -5.98 -18.47 -8.17
CA ARG A 102 -5.64 -19.76 -8.81
C ARG A 102 -4.64 -19.57 -9.96
N GLN A 103 -4.81 -18.51 -10.75
CA GLN A 103 -3.93 -18.19 -11.87
C GLN A 103 -2.57 -17.71 -11.35
N ILE A 104 -2.56 -16.87 -10.30
CA ILE A 104 -1.34 -16.37 -9.65
C ILE A 104 -0.53 -17.54 -9.07
N VAL A 105 -1.19 -18.46 -8.34
CA VAL A 105 -0.53 -19.64 -7.76
C VAL A 105 0.04 -20.56 -8.84
N ALA A 106 -0.68 -20.73 -9.96
CA ALA A 106 -0.21 -21.59 -11.06
C ALA A 106 0.96 -20.97 -11.86
N ALA A 107 1.07 -19.64 -11.87
CA ALA A 107 2.06 -18.94 -12.67
C ALA A 107 3.34 -18.57 -11.88
N LEU A 108 3.26 -18.45 -10.56
CA LEU A 108 4.40 -18.14 -9.69
C LEU A 108 5.08 -19.40 -9.17
N THR A 109 6.39 -19.30 -8.93
CA THR A 109 7.08 -20.32 -8.12
C THR A 109 6.53 -20.33 -6.68
N PRO A 110 6.57 -21.47 -5.96
CA PRO A 110 6.12 -21.52 -4.56
C PRO A 110 6.81 -20.48 -3.68
N ALA A 111 8.10 -20.21 -3.90
CA ALA A 111 8.84 -19.19 -3.17
C ALA A 111 8.32 -17.78 -3.46
N ALA A 112 8.12 -17.42 -4.72
CA ALA A 112 7.58 -16.10 -5.10
C ALA A 112 6.15 -15.90 -4.56
N PHE A 113 5.31 -16.94 -4.62
CA PHE A 113 3.97 -16.87 -4.03
C PHE A 113 4.02 -16.68 -2.50
N THR A 114 4.91 -17.37 -1.81
CA THR A 114 5.09 -17.20 -0.35
C THR A 114 5.48 -15.77 0.00
N TRP A 115 6.42 -15.17 -0.74
CA TRP A 115 6.80 -13.77 -0.54
C TRP A 115 5.65 -12.80 -0.85
N LEU A 116 4.87 -13.06 -1.91
CA LEU A 116 3.70 -12.26 -2.25
C LEU A 116 2.66 -12.29 -1.12
N LEU A 117 2.36 -13.48 -0.62
CA LEU A 117 1.40 -13.67 0.48
C LEU A 117 1.90 -13.05 1.78
N ALA A 118 3.17 -13.26 2.13
CA ALA A 118 3.79 -12.67 3.32
C ALA A 118 3.70 -11.13 3.27
N GLY A 119 4.03 -10.51 2.14
CA GLY A 119 3.90 -9.07 1.94
C GLY A 119 2.47 -8.57 2.13
N GLY A 120 1.49 -9.27 1.56
CA GLY A 120 0.06 -8.94 1.71
C GLY A 120 -0.42 -9.03 3.17
N ILE A 121 0.02 -10.06 3.91
CA ILE A 121 -0.30 -10.22 5.33
C ILE A 121 0.36 -9.10 6.16
N ILE A 122 1.62 -8.79 5.91
CA ILE A 122 2.35 -7.72 6.61
C ILE A 122 1.65 -6.37 6.38
N TYR A 123 1.29 -6.03 5.15
CA TYR A 123 0.52 -4.81 4.85
C TYR A 123 -0.83 -4.79 5.56
N THR A 124 -1.53 -5.94 5.61
CA THR A 124 -2.84 -6.04 6.26
C THR A 124 -2.71 -5.79 7.77
N ILE A 125 -1.75 -6.41 8.43
CA ILE A 125 -1.51 -6.20 9.87
C ILE A 125 -1.19 -4.71 10.13
N GLY A 126 -0.29 -4.11 9.35
CA GLY A 126 0.03 -2.69 9.45
C GLY A 126 -1.20 -1.80 9.26
N GLY A 127 -2.00 -2.07 8.23
CA GLY A 127 -3.24 -1.33 7.96
C GLY A 127 -4.28 -1.44 9.08
N VAL A 128 -4.42 -2.61 9.70
CA VAL A 128 -5.31 -2.84 10.85
C VAL A 128 -4.82 -2.06 12.09
N ILE A 129 -3.53 -2.14 12.41
CA ILE A 129 -2.93 -1.39 13.52
C ILE A 129 -3.17 0.11 13.34
N TYR A 130 -2.98 0.61 12.13
CA TYR A 130 -3.18 2.02 11.80
C TYR A 130 -4.66 2.45 11.89
N ALA A 131 -5.59 1.61 11.38
CA ALA A 131 -7.02 1.87 11.39
C ALA A 131 -7.58 1.94 12.81
N LEU A 132 -7.20 0.97 13.65
CA LEU A 132 -7.70 0.82 15.02
C LEU A 132 -7.02 1.77 16.02
N LYS A 133 -5.95 2.48 15.61
CA LYS A 133 -5.14 3.34 16.49
C LYS A 133 -4.76 2.64 17.80
N LEU A 134 -4.40 1.36 17.71
CA LEU A 134 -4.11 0.55 18.88
C LEU A 134 -3.04 1.23 19.74
N PRO A 135 -3.30 1.47 21.04
CA PRO A 135 -2.38 2.19 21.93
C PRO A 135 -1.22 1.31 22.41
N ILE A 136 -0.83 0.31 21.62
CA ILE A 136 0.09 -0.78 22.03
C ILE A 136 1.44 -0.24 22.51
N PHE A 137 1.86 0.94 22.02
CA PHE A 137 3.14 1.56 22.36
C PHE A 137 3.05 3.01 22.81
N ASN A 138 1.93 3.70 22.54
CA ASN A 138 1.76 5.14 22.83
C ASN A 138 1.82 5.48 24.33
N SER A 139 1.58 4.52 25.21
CA SER A 139 1.64 4.71 26.67
C SER A 139 3.05 4.66 27.25
N LYS A 140 4.00 4.08 26.54
CA LYS A 140 5.39 3.86 27.03
C LYS A 140 6.45 4.70 26.33
N HIS A 141 6.20 5.16 25.10
CA HIS A 141 7.18 5.88 24.27
C HIS A 141 6.57 7.11 23.62
N LYS A 142 7.08 8.31 23.98
CA LYS A 142 6.61 9.60 23.46
C LYS A 142 6.75 9.75 21.93
N ASN A 143 7.72 9.07 21.33
CA ASN A 143 8.12 9.25 19.93
C ASN A 143 7.97 7.97 19.07
N PHE A 144 7.33 6.92 19.58
CA PHE A 144 7.17 5.66 18.85
C PHE A 144 5.77 5.09 19.11
N GLY A 145 4.86 5.33 18.19
CA GLY A 145 3.45 4.95 18.29
C GLY A 145 2.98 4.07 17.14
N SER A 146 1.67 3.89 17.05
CA SER A 146 1.03 3.07 16.01
C SER A 146 1.31 3.56 14.59
N HIS A 147 1.67 4.83 14.40
CA HIS A 147 2.01 5.39 13.10
C HIS A 147 3.41 4.95 12.63
N GLU A 148 4.41 5.01 13.51
CA GLU A 148 5.78 4.56 13.22
C GLU A 148 5.82 3.05 12.99
N ILE A 149 5.03 2.30 13.76
CA ILE A 149 4.86 0.86 13.57
C ILE A 149 4.27 0.58 12.19
N PHE A 150 3.24 1.33 11.78
CA PHE A 150 2.65 1.20 10.46
C PHE A 150 3.70 1.36 9.35
N HIS A 151 4.61 2.34 9.46
CA HIS A 151 5.70 2.51 8.49
C HIS A 151 6.61 1.28 8.42
N LEU A 152 6.95 0.67 9.55
CA LEU A 152 7.76 -0.57 9.55
C LEU A 152 7.05 -1.71 8.81
N PHE A 153 5.73 -1.86 9.01
CA PHE A 153 4.95 -2.85 8.28
C PHE A 153 4.88 -2.55 6.78
N VAL A 154 4.74 -1.27 6.40
CA VAL A 154 4.77 -0.87 4.99
C VAL A 154 6.13 -1.17 4.37
N MET A 155 7.23 -0.88 5.05
CA MET A 155 8.57 -1.21 4.58
C MET A 155 8.78 -2.72 4.45
N GLY A 156 8.36 -3.50 5.46
CA GLY A 156 8.46 -4.96 5.42
C GLY A 156 7.65 -5.58 4.28
N GLY A 157 6.42 -5.11 4.07
CA GLY A 157 5.58 -5.53 2.95
C GLY A 157 6.21 -5.16 1.60
N SER A 158 6.74 -3.94 1.47
CA SER A 158 7.45 -3.50 0.25
C SER A 158 8.67 -4.36 -0.04
N ALA A 159 9.44 -4.74 0.97
CA ALA A 159 10.60 -5.62 0.82
C ALA A 159 10.19 -7.01 0.31
N CYS A 160 9.12 -7.60 0.88
CA CYS A 160 8.59 -8.88 0.41
C CYS A 160 8.16 -8.80 -1.07
N HIS A 161 7.42 -7.76 -1.45
CA HIS A 161 7.00 -7.57 -2.83
C HIS A 161 8.18 -7.26 -3.77
N PHE A 162 9.22 -6.57 -3.28
CA PHE A 162 10.43 -6.35 -4.06
C PHE A 162 11.11 -7.66 -4.42
N VAL A 163 11.21 -8.62 -3.48
CA VAL A 163 11.74 -9.98 -3.76
C VAL A 163 10.93 -10.66 -4.85
N VAL A 164 9.59 -10.56 -4.81
CA VAL A 164 8.74 -11.10 -5.90
C VAL A 164 9.08 -10.44 -7.24
N MET A 165 9.12 -9.11 -7.28
CA MET A 165 9.39 -8.38 -8.53
C MET A 165 10.77 -8.71 -9.09
N TYR A 166 11.77 -8.86 -8.22
CA TYR A 166 13.12 -9.28 -8.62
C TYR A 166 13.14 -10.69 -9.20
N SER A 167 12.31 -11.59 -8.69
CA SER A 167 12.20 -12.96 -9.20
C SER A 167 11.47 -13.09 -10.55
N LEU A 168 10.86 -12.00 -11.03
CA LEU A 168 10.20 -11.94 -12.34
C LEU A 168 11.13 -11.46 -13.47
N LEU A 169 12.33 -10.96 -13.11
CA LEU A 169 13.37 -10.52 -14.06
C LEU A 169 14.26 -11.68 -14.47
#